data_d0d436457bf200b1dac52dfc792d9ecb
#
_entry.id   d0d436457bf200b1dac52dfc792d9ecb
#
_cell.length_a   1.000
_cell.length_b   1.000
_cell.length_c   1.000
_cell.angle_alpha   90.00
_cell.angle_beta   90.00
_cell.angle_gamma   90.00
#
_symmetry.space_group_name_H-M   'P 1'
#
loop_
_entity.id
_entity.type
_entity.pdbx_description
1 polymer ?
#
loop_
_entity_poly.entity_id
_entity_poly.type
_entity_poly.pdbx_seq_one_letter_code
_entity_poly.pdbx_strand_id
1 'polypeptide(L)'
;MTQENNASDVPVRLRALRGEIERLGLDGFIVPRSDEHQGEYVAPSSERLAWTSGFTGSAGLAVVLRDTAAIFIDGRYTLQAEAEVPLGLFHHCPLNDVTPTSWIAKNLPTGAKLGYDSWLLTPGQVSRFQVACKNAGAELTALAPDAANPIDAVWTDRPAAPTSKVVIHDDAFAGQSFAEKLKQVADDLKAQKIDTAVLTQTDSIAWLLNIRGNDVPFTPVVLTFAIIDADGGVDLFMDGRKLSPEIERHLGSAVRCREPDSFGDALDQLGTEHKTVRLDPETAAAWVGQRLKTSGAAVNAGDDPCQLPKARKTAAQLDGIRAAHRRDGASLTRFLAWLEAEAPHGGITEASAADKLESLRRDND
;
A
#
# COMPACT_ATOMS: atom_id res chain seq x y z
N MET A 1 7.46 -1.03 20.50
CA MET A 1 7.32 -2.44 20.89
C MET A 1 7.45 -3.24 19.63
N THR A 2 8.61 -3.77 19.33
CA THR A 2 8.82 -4.75 18.26
C THR A 2 8.01 -5.98 18.63
N GLN A 3 7.00 -6.34 17.81
CA GLN A 3 6.40 -7.66 17.90
C GLN A 3 7.56 -8.65 17.70
N GLU A 4 7.88 -9.41 18.74
CA GLU A 4 8.66 -10.63 18.58
C GLU A 4 7.86 -11.50 17.62
N ASN A 5 8.31 -11.52 16.38
CA ASN A 5 7.74 -12.35 15.33
C ASN A 5 8.00 -13.80 15.76
N ASN A 6 6.98 -14.43 16.32
CA ASN A 6 7.08 -15.80 16.78
C ASN A 6 7.10 -16.73 15.56
N ALA A 7 8.28 -16.94 14.99
CA ALA A 7 8.50 -17.95 13.94
C ALA A 7 7.96 -19.32 14.37
N SER A 8 7.82 -19.57 15.69
CA SER A 8 7.18 -20.76 16.27
C SER A 8 5.73 -20.96 15.85
N ASP A 9 4.99 -19.88 15.55
CA ASP A 9 3.56 -19.94 15.24
C ASP A 9 3.27 -20.09 13.75
N VAL A 10 4.24 -19.85 12.87
CA VAL A 10 4.10 -19.95 11.41
C VAL A 10 3.52 -21.31 10.99
N PRO A 11 3.95 -22.48 11.54
CA PRO A 11 3.36 -23.77 11.16
C PRO A 11 1.87 -23.86 11.47
N VAL A 12 1.42 -23.27 12.58
CA VAL A 12 0.01 -23.27 13.01
C VAL A 12 -0.80 -22.35 12.11
N ARG A 13 -0.30 -21.14 11.85
CA ARG A 13 -0.93 -20.15 10.98
C ARG A 13 -1.06 -20.65 9.56
N LEU A 14 -0.02 -21.26 9.00
CA LEU A 14 -0.02 -21.82 7.64
C LEU A 14 -1.03 -22.98 7.51
N ARG A 15 -1.17 -23.82 8.55
CA ARG A 15 -2.19 -24.88 8.59
C ARG A 15 -3.60 -24.32 8.63
N ALA A 16 -3.85 -23.30 9.47
CA ALA A 16 -5.14 -22.63 9.55
C ALA A 16 -5.51 -21.96 8.22
N LEU A 17 -4.56 -21.27 7.59
CA LEU A 17 -4.75 -20.67 6.28
C LEU A 17 -5.08 -21.71 5.20
N ARG A 18 -4.38 -22.85 5.16
CA ARG A 18 -4.68 -23.94 4.22
C ARG A 18 -6.09 -24.52 4.40
N GLY A 19 -6.54 -24.65 5.65
CA GLY A 19 -7.91 -25.06 5.95
C GLY A 19 -8.95 -24.07 5.41
N GLU A 20 -8.67 -22.78 5.51
CA GLU A 20 -9.58 -21.74 4.99
C GLU A 20 -9.54 -21.66 3.44
N ILE A 21 -8.38 -21.81 2.82
CA ILE A 21 -8.23 -21.94 1.36
C ILE A 21 -9.07 -23.12 0.84
N GLU A 22 -8.99 -24.27 1.50
CA GLU A 22 -9.79 -25.46 1.13
C GLU A 22 -11.29 -25.22 1.32
N ARG A 23 -11.71 -24.57 2.42
CA ARG A 23 -13.12 -24.21 2.68
C ARG A 23 -13.69 -23.33 1.57
N LEU A 24 -12.87 -22.45 0.99
CA LEU A 24 -13.23 -21.59 -0.14
C LEU A 24 -13.22 -22.32 -1.50
N GLY A 25 -12.88 -23.62 -1.52
CA GLY A 25 -12.80 -24.41 -2.75
C GLY A 25 -11.61 -24.04 -3.64
N LEU A 26 -10.53 -23.52 -3.04
CA LEU A 26 -9.30 -23.13 -3.70
C LEU A 26 -8.20 -24.16 -3.45
N ASP A 27 -7.22 -24.24 -4.34
CA ASP A 27 -6.04 -25.11 -4.24
C ASP A 27 -4.79 -24.36 -3.78
N GLY A 28 -4.86 -23.06 -3.74
CA GLY A 28 -3.82 -22.18 -3.25
C GLY A 28 -4.27 -20.73 -3.18
N PHE A 29 -3.40 -19.86 -2.61
CA PHE A 29 -3.69 -18.46 -2.46
C PHE A 29 -2.43 -17.59 -2.61
N ILE A 30 -2.57 -16.42 -3.24
CA ILE A 30 -1.51 -15.43 -3.39
C ILE A 30 -1.59 -14.45 -2.21
N VAL A 31 -0.48 -14.27 -1.50
CA VAL A 31 -0.35 -13.39 -0.34
C VAL A 31 0.69 -12.31 -0.68
N PRO A 32 0.30 -11.15 -1.20
CA PRO A 32 1.24 -10.07 -1.50
C PRO A 32 1.61 -9.28 -0.24
N ARG A 33 2.71 -8.55 -0.34
CA ARG A 33 3.09 -7.49 0.60
C ARG A 33 2.48 -6.18 0.11
N SER A 34 1.20 -6.03 0.31
CA SER A 34 0.44 -4.82 -0.06
C SER A 34 -0.83 -4.71 0.77
N ASP A 35 -1.36 -3.52 0.83
CA ASP A 35 -2.69 -3.21 1.33
C ASP A 35 -3.63 -2.79 0.17
N GLU A 36 -4.79 -2.33 0.52
CA GLU A 36 -5.83 -1.87 -0.39
C GLU A 36 -5.44 -0.60 -1.18
N HIS A 37 -4.41 0.11 -0.70
CA HIS A 37 -3.84 1.32 -1.33
C HIS A 37 -2.56 1.02 -2.13
N GLN A 38 -2.13 -0.24 -2.20
CA GLN A 38 -0.88 -0.67 -2.85
C GLN A 38 0.37 0.06 -2.28
N GLY A 39 0.33 0.37 -0.96
CA GLY A 39 1.43 1.04 -0.26
C GLY A 39 2.67 0.15 -0.13
N GLU A 40 3.88 0.74 -0.22
CA GLU A 40 5.13 0.03 0.07
C GLU A 40 5.21 -0.33 1.56
N TYR A 41 4.81 0.58 2.43
CA TYR A 41 4.63 0.33 3.85
C TYR A 41 3.15 0.24 4.17
N VAL A 42 2.78 -0.73 4.97
CA VAL A 42 1.38 -1.00 5.30
C VAL A 42 1.16 -0.85 6.81
N ALA A 43 -0.08 -0.62 7.20
CA ALA A 43 -0.46 -0.61 8.61
C ALA A 43 -0.30 -2.03 9.22
N PRO A 44 -0.07 -2.16 10.55
CA PRO A 44 0.04 -3.47 11.21
C PRO A 44 -1.13 -4.40 10.93
N SER A 45 -2.34 -3.87 10.74
CA SER A 45 -3.53 -4.64 10.38
C SER A 45 -3.49 -5.24 8.97
N SER A 46 -2.57 -4.80 8.11
CA SER A 46 -2.41 -5.25 6.72
C SER A 46 -1.13 -6.07 6.50
N GLU A 47 -0.39 -6.40 7.56
CA GLU A 47 0.84 -7.22 7.53
C GLU A 47 0.56 -8.71 7.29
N ARG A 48 -0.28 -9.03 6.30
CA ARG A 48 -0.72 -10.40 6.00
C ARG A 48 0.43 -11.33 5.61
N LEU A 49 1.41 -10.82 4.85
CA LEU A 49 2.59 -11.61 4.46
C LEU A 49 3.44 -11.96 5.70
N ALA A 50 3.68 -11.00 6.58
CA ALA A 50 4.44 -11.21 7.81
C ALA A 50 3.72 -12.20 8.74
N TRP A 51 2.41 -12.08 8.90
CA TRP A 51 1.62 -13.03 9.68
C TRP A 51 1.70 -14.46 9.10
N THR A 52 1.63 -14.59 7.77
CA THR A 52 1.62 -15.90 7.09
C THR A 52 2.98 -16.59 7.13
N SER A 53 4.06 -15.84 6.93
CA SER A 53 5.40 -16.40 6.67
C SER A 53 6.44 -16.09 7.74
N GLY A 54 6.22 -15.08 8.56
CA GLY A 54 7.22 -14.50 9.47
C GLY A 54 8.05 -13.38 8.84
N PHE A 55 8.00 -13.20 7.51
CA PHE A 55 8.83 -12.24 6.79
C PHE A 55 8.37 -10.79 7.00
N THR A 56 9.27 -9.94 7.50
CA THR A 56 9.00 -8.54 7.82
C THR A 56 9.56 -7.52 6.83
N GLY A 57 10.25 -7.98 5.79
CA GLY A 57 10.80 -7.09 4.75
C GLY A 57 9.73 -6.35 3.95
N SER A 58 10.07 -5.17 3.38
CA SER A 58 9.11 -4.30 2.67
C SER A 58 8.76 -4.76 1.25
N ALA A 59 9.44 -5.76 0.70
CA ALA A 59 9.20 -6.26 -0.65
C ALA A 59 9.20 -7.79 -0.69
N GLY A 60 8.03 -8.37 -0.90
CA GLY A 60 7.85 -9.82 -0.95
C GLY A 60 6.44 -10.23 -1.35
N LEU A 61 6.30 -11.50 -1.67
CA LEU A 61 5.02 -12.15 -1.98
C LEU A 61 5.13 -13.63 -1.60
N ALA A 62 4.09 -14.22 -1.06
CA ALA A 62 4.01 -15.67 -0.90
C ALA A 62 2.92 -16.27 -1.79
N VAL A 63 3.17 -17.51 -2.25
CA VAL A 63 2.16 -18.38 -2.84
C VAL A 63 2.04 -19.61 -1.95
N VAL A 64 0.86 -19.82 -1.39
CA VAL A 64 0.57 -20.96 -0.52
C VAL A 64 -0.30 -21.93 -1.28
N LEU A 65 0.20 -23.15 -1.52
CA LEU A 65 -0.56 -24.27 -2.08
C LEU A 65 -0.89 -25.27 -0.97
N ARG A 66 -1.66 -26.32 -1.30
CA ARG A 66 -2.09 -27.35 -0.34
C ARG A 66 -0.90 -27.98 0.40
N ASP A 67 0.13 -28.41 -0.31
CA ASP A 67 1.25 -29.17 0.26
C ASP A 67 2.57 -28.39 0.27
N THR A 68 2.67 -27.31 -0.47
CA THR A 68 3.88 -26.50 -0.61
C THR A 68 3.59 -25.01 -0.48
N ALA A 69 4.59 -24.23 -0.16
CA ALA A 69 4.53 -22.77 -0.20
C ALA A 69 5.86 -22.20 -0.67
N ALA A 70 5.82 -21.07 -1.32
CA ALA A 70 7.00 -20.32 -1.74
C ALA A 70 6.88 -18.86 -1.27
N ILE A 71 8.01 -18.25 -0.89
CA ILE A 71 8.14 -16.85 -0.63
C ILE A 71 9.13 -16.23 -1.63
N PHE A 72 8.70 -15.17 -2.27
CA PHE A 72 9.47 -14.43 -3.27
C PHE A 72 9.94 -13.13 -2.63
N ILE A 73 11.25 -12.92 -2.61
CA ILE A 73 11.89 -11.82 -1.89
C ILE A 73 12.83 -11.04 -2.80
N ASP A 74 12.90 -9.74 -2.56
CA ASP A 74 13.93 -8.90 -3.15
C ASP A 74 15.32 -9.28 -2.62
N GLY A 75 16.36 -9.15 -3.44
CA GLY A 75 17.72 -9.54 -3.08
C GLY A 75 18.31 -8.84 -1.84
N ARG A 76 17.75 -7.69 -1.44
CA ARG A 76 18.10 -6.99 -0.20
C ARG A 76 17.74 -7.78 1.07
N TYR A 77 16.80 -8.71 0.97
CA TYR A 77 16.21 -9.42 2.11
C TYR A 77 16.62 -10.90 2.20
N THR A 78 17.62 -11.35 1.45
CA THR A 78 18.02 -12.78 1.44
C THR A 78 18.37 -13.29 2.83
N LEU A 79 19.28 -12.62 3.55
CA LEU A 79 19.67 -13.00 4.89
C LEU A 79 18.54 -12.86 5.91
N GLN A 80 17.74 -11.82 5.78
CA GLN A 80 16.59 -11.61 6.66
C GLN A 80 15.55 -12.72 6.49
N ALA A 81 15.24 -13.12 5.26
CA ALA A 81 14.31 -14.21 5.01
C ALA A 81 14.84 -15.55 5.54
N GLU A 82 16.15 -15.83 5.44
CA GLU A 82 16.77 -17.02 6.02
C GLU A 82 16.59 -17.08 7.56
N ALA A 83 16.63 -15.91 8.22
CA ALA A 83 16.46 -15.80 9.67
C ALA A 83 14.99 -15.84 10.12
N GLU A 84 14.07 -15.29 9.33
CA GLU A 84 12.67 -15.08 9.73
C GLU A 84 11.71 -16.16 9.21
N VAL A 85 11.97 -16.74 8.03
CA VAL A 85 11.03 -17.65 7.36
C VAL A 85 11.50 -19.09 7.46
N PRO A 86 10.71 -19.99 8.05
CA PRO A 86 11.11 -21.40 8.21
C PRO A 86 11.33 -22.12 6.88
N LEU A 87 12.56 -22.54 6.58
CA LEU A 87 12.97 -23.27 5.37
C LEU A 87 12.19 -24.58 5.13
N GLY A 88 11.73 -25.22 6.20
CA GLY A 88 10.92 -26.45 6.09
C GLY A 88 9.47 -26.23 5.65
N LEU A 89 9.01 -24.96 5.61
CA LEU A 89 7.63 -24.59 5.27
C LEU A 89 7.51 -23.82 3.97
N PHE A 90 8.52 -23.04 3.63
CA PHE A 90 8.54 -22.21 2.43
C PHE A 90 9.79 -22.46 1.59
N HIS A 91 9.62 -22.52 0.28
CA HIS A 91 10.71 -22.37 -0.66
C HIS A 91 11.10 -20.88 -0.74
N HIS A 92 12.35 -20.57 -0.44
CA HIS A 92 12.89 -19.21 -0.58
C HIS A 92 13.26 -18.97 -2.05
N CYS A 93 12.62 -18.02 -2.68
CA CYS A 93 12.77 -17.69 -4.09
C CYS A 93 13.24 -16.23 -4.25
N PRO A 94 14.56 -15.99 -4.42
CA PRO A 94 15.04 -14.66 -4.79
C PRO A 94 14.42 -14.25 -6.14
N LEU A 95 13.83 -13.05 -6.22
CA LEU A 95 13.11 -12.57 -7.40
C LEU A 95 13.98 -12.49 -8.66
N ASN A 96 15.29 -12.35 -8.50
CA ASN A 96 16.24 -12.36 -9.62
C ASN A 96 16.39 -13.74 -10.26
N ASP A 97 16.13 -14.82 -9.51
CA ASP A 97 16.31 -16.20 -9.96
C ASP A 97 14.99 -16.85 -10.36
N VAL A 98 13.95 -16.64 -9.54
CA VAL A 98 12.64 -17.28 -9.71
C VAL A 98 11.53 -16.26 -9.50
N THR A 99 10.79 -15.94 -10.55
CA THR A 99 9.62 -15.07 -10.43
C THR A 99 8.39 -15.83 -9.92
N PRO A 100 7.43 -15.17 -9.23
CA PRO A 100 6.18 -15.80 -8.82
C PRO A 100 5.45 -16.47 -9.99
N THR A 101 5.42 -15.83 -11.15
CA THR A 101 4.76 -16.35 -12.36
C THR A 101 5.43 -17.61 -12.92
N SER A 102 6.76 -17.66 -12.92
CA SER A 102 7.50 -18.86 -13.37
C SER A 102 7.33 -20.03 -12.41
N TRP A 103 7.29 -19.73 -11.10
CA TRP A 103 7.07 -20.76 -10.08
C TRP A 103 5.64 -21.31 -10.15
N ILE A 104 4.62 -20.46 -10.28
CA ILE A 104 3.21 -20.86 -10.44
C ILE A 104 3.06 -21.76 -11.67
N ALA A 105 3.59 -21.33 -12.82
CA ALA A 105 3.51 -22.11 -14.05
C ALA A 105 4.12 -23.53 -13.95
N LYS A 106 5.10 -23.71 -13.06
CA LYS A 106 5.80 -25.00 -12.85
C LYS A 106 5.19 -25.86 -11.75
N ASN A 107 4.64 -25.26 -10.68
CA ASN A 107 4.28 -25.98 -9.46
C ASN A 107 2.77 -26.04 -9.21
N LEU A 108 1.95 -25.24 -9.88
CA LEU A 108 0.50 -25.28 -9.72
C LEU A 108 -0.05 -26.50 -10.50
N PRO A 109 -0.80 -27.40 -9.85
CA PRO A 109 -1.37 -28.57 -10.52
C PRO A 109 -2.35 -28.18 -11.63
N THR A 110 -2.40 -28.96 -12.69
CA THR A 110 -3.40 -28.81 -13.76
C THR A 110 -4.81 -28.95 -13.20
N GLY A 111 -5.71 -28.03 -13.58
CA GLY A 111 -7.08 -27.95 -13.10
C GLY A 111 -7.24 -27.27 -11.74
N ALA A 112 -6.14 -26.88 -11.10
CA ALA A 112 -6.17 -26.19 -9.81
C ALA A 112 -6.74 -24.75 -9.90
N LYS A 113 -7.30 -24.27 -8.79
CA LYS A 113 -7.77 -22.89 -8.62
C LYS A 113 -6.86 -22.15 -7.67
N LEU A 114 -6.10 -21.16 -8.18
CA LEU A 114 -5.28 -20.27 -7.37
C LEU A 114 -6.08 -19.02 -7.02
N GLY A 115 -6.35 -18.83 -5.74
CA GLY A 115 -7.10 -17.70 -5.23
C GLY A 115 -6.26 -16.43 -5.10
N TYR A 116 -6.91 -15.29 -5.21
CA TYR A 116 -6.34 -14.00 -4.88
C TYR A 116 -7.40 -13.02 -4.37
N ASP A 117 -6.96 -12.05 -3.58
CA ASP A 117 -7.78 -10.92 -3.15
C ASP A 117 -7.60 -9.76 -4.14
N SER A 118 -8.69 -9.36 -4.80
CA SER A 118 -8.65 -8.29 -5.80
C SER A 118 -8.40 -6.89 -5.21
N TRP A 119 -8.53 -6.72 -3.90
CA TRP A 119 -8.11 -5.51 -3.19
C TRP A 119 -6.59 -5.38 -3.06
N LEU A 120 -5.86 -6.50 -3.10
CA LEU A 120 -4.44 -6.54 -2.79
C LEU A 120 -3.53 -6.66 -4.02
N LEU A 121 -4.09 -6.71 -5.21
CA LEU A 121 -3.35 -6.79 -6.48
C LEU A 121 -3.82 -5.71 -7.45
N THR A 122 -2.87 -5.18 -8.24
CA THR A 122 -3.21 -4.29 -9.36
C THR A 122 -3.71 -5.09 -10.57
N PRO A 123 -4.44 -4.47 -11.53
CA PRO A 123 -4.86 -5.13 -12.78
C PRO A 123 -3.71 -5.77 -13.55
N GLY A 124 -2.53 -5.12 -13.57
CA GLY A 124 -1.33 -5.64 -14.24
C GLY A 124 -0.79 -6.90 -13.57
N GLN A 125 -0.80 -6.96 -12.23
CA GLN A 125 -0.41 -8.15 -11.48
C GLN A 125 -1.38 -9.31 -11.74
N VAL A 126 -2.69 -9.05 -11.66
CA VAL A 126 -3.73 -10.05 -11.96
C VAL A 126 -3.54 -10.63 -13.36
N SER A 127 -3.32 -9.79 -14.37
CA SER A 127 -3.07 -10.24 -15.74
C SER A 127 -1.85 -11.17 -15.85
N ARG A 128 -0.74 -10.83 -15.19
CA ARG A 128 0.47 -11.67 -15.18
C ARG A 128 0.22 -13.03 -14.51
N PHE A 129 -0.47 -13.05 -13.37
CA PHE A 129 -0.82 -14.30 -12.68
C PHE A 129 -1.81 -15.15 -13.47
N GLN A 130 -2.77 -14.51 -14.17
CA GLN A 130 -3.72 -15.21 -15.05
C GLN A 130 -3.00 -15.95 -16.17
N VAL A 131 -2.00 -15.33 -16.80
CA VAL A 131 -1.16 -15.97 -17.81
C VAL A 131 -0.37 -17.14 -17.20
N ALA A 132 0.20 -16.98 -16.01
CA ALA A 132 0.95 -18.04 -15.33
C ALA A 132 0.07 -19.25 -14.99
N CYS A 133 -1.14 -19.03 -14.45
CA CYS A 133 -2.11 -20.10 -14.18
C CYS A 133 -2.53 -20.83 -15.48
N LYS A 134 -2.83 -20.07 -16.55
CA LYS A 134 -3.15 -20.67 -17.85
C LYS A 134 -2.03 -21.55 -18.38
N ASN A 135 -0.77 -21.15 -18.22
CA ASN A 135 0.40 -21.94 -18.62
C ASN A 135 0.55 -23.24 -17.79
N ALA A 136 0.06 -23.25 -16.55
CA ALA A 136 -0.03 -24.45 -15.72
C ALA A 136 -1.25 -25.33 -16.04
N GLY A 137 -2.15 -24.90 -16.92
CA GLY A 137 -3.44 -25.56 -17.13
C GLY A 137 -4.41 -25.39 -15.95
N ALA A 138 -4.31 -24.30 -15.23
CA ALA A 138 -5.03 -23.97 -14.01
C ALA A 138 -5.78 -22.64 -14.16
N GLU A 139 -6.57 -22.27 -13.14
CA GLU A 139 -7.38 -21.05 -13.11
C GLU A 139 -6.90 -20.09 -12.02
N LEU A 140 -6.87 -18.78 -12.32
CA LEU A 140 -6.73 -17.72 -11.32
C LEU A 140 -8.14 -17.25 -10.92
N THR A 141 -8.50 -17.37 -9.65
CA THR A 141 -9.85 -17.11 -9.14
C THR A 141 -9.84 -15.98 -8.13
N ALA A 142 -10.56 -14.88 -8.41
CA ALA A 142 -10.78 -13.83 -7.44
C ALA A 142 -11.67 -14.32 -6.29
N LEU A 143 -11.42 -13.84 -5.07
CA LEU A 143 -12.39 -14.00 -3.98
C LEU A 143 -13.73 -13.38 -4.39
N ALA A 144 -14.83 -14.01 -3.95
CA ALA A 144 -16.15 -13.40 -4.11
C ALA A 144 -16.21 -12.05 -3.40
N PRO A 145 -17.00 -11.08 -3.89
CA PRO A 145 -17.03 -9.71 -3.36
C PRO A 145 -17.37 -9.60 -1.86
N ASP A 146 -18.10 -10.57 -1.32
CA ASP A 146 -18.53 -10.69 0.06
C ASP A 146 -17.66 -11.68 0.87
N ALA A 147 -16.71 -12.35 0.26
CA ALA A 147 -15.84 -13.28 0.96
C ALA A 147 -14.72 -12.53 1.69
N ALA A 148 -14.55 -12.87 2.96
CA ALA A 148 -13.38 -12.41 3.71
C ALA A 148 -12.09 -12.98 3.13
N ASN A 149 -10.99 -12.19 3.20
CA ASN A 149 -9.67 -12.71 2.90
C ASN A 149 -9.36 -13.91 3.82
N PRO A 150 -8.87 -15.04 3.30
CA PRO A 150 -8.66 -16.25 4.08
C PRO A 150 -7.67 -16.06 5.25
N ILE A 151 -6.73 -15.13 5.14
CA ILE A 151 -5.83 -14.77 6.24
C ILE A 151 -6.61 -14.04 7.33
N ASP A 152 -7.40 -13.03 6.94
CA ASP A 152 -8.19 -12.22 7.87
C ASP A 152 -9.20 -13.07 8.65
N ALA A 153 -9.72 -14.13 8.04
CA ALA A 153 -10.66 -15.07 8.66
C ALA A 153 -10.02 -15.91 9.80
N VAL A 154 -8.71 -16.17 9.71
CA VAL A 154 -7.98 -17.00 10.68
C VAL A 154 -7.00 -16.21 11.56
N TRP A 155 -6.79 -14.93 11.29
CA TRP A 155 -5.92 -14.04 12.07
C TRP A 155 -6.66 -13.48 13.27
N THR A 156 -6.79 -14.26 14.33
CA THR A 156 -7.61 -13.95 15.51
C THR A 156 -7.12 -12.76 16.33
N ASP A 157 -5.81 -12.49 16.32
CA ASP A 157 -5.16 -11.39 17.01
C ASP A 157 -4.76 -10.24 16.07
N ARG A 158 -5.46 -10.13 14.93
CA ARG A 158 -5.23 -9.07 13.94
C ARG A 158 -5.35 -7.69 14.59
N PRO A 159 -4.33 -6.83 14.45
CA PRO A 159 -4.40 -5.45 14.94
C PRO A 159 -5.60 -4.70 14.35
N ALA A 160 -6.16 -3.78 15.11
CA ALA A 160 -7.22 -2.91 14.61
C ALA A 160 -6.68 -1.99 13.50
N ALA A 161 -7.57 -1.57 12.59
CA ALA A 161 -7.25 -0.56 11.61
C ALA A 161 -6.83 0.75 12.30
N PRO A 162 -5.85 1.49 11.75
CA PRO A 162 -5.33 2.71 12.38
C PRO A 162 -6.39 3.81 12.39
N THR A 163 -6.41 4.57 13.48
CA THR A 163 -7.31 5.70 13.69
C THR A 163 -6.56 6.97 14.10
N SER A 164 -5.36 7.17 13.53
CA SER A 164 -4.57 8.36 13.80
C SER A 164 -5.34 9.62 13.37
N LYS A 165 -5.18 10.70 14.15
CA LYS A 165 -5.84 11.97 13.81
C LYS A 165 -5.24 12.58 12.56
N VAL A 166 -6.11 13.10 11.72
CA VAL A 166 -5.71 13.94 10.58
C VAL A 166 -5.20 15.28 11.12
N VAL A 167 -4.11 15.77 10.52
CA VAL A 167 -3.55 17.09 10.78
C VAL A 167 -3.44 17.90 9.49
N ILE A 168 -3.56 19.20 9.59
CA ILE A 168 -3.41 20.12 8.46
C ILE A 168 -1.92 20.23 8.11
N HIS A 169 -1.63 20.19 6.83
CA HIS A 169 -0.33 20.58 6.28
C HIS A 169 -0.44 22.01 5.79
N ASP A 170 0.13 22.94 6.56
CA ASP A 170 -0.01 24.37 6.35
C ASP A 170 0.41 24.80 4.92
N ASP A 171 -0.35 25.73 4.34
CA ASP A 171 -0.10 26.29 3.02
C ASP A 171 1.27 26.98 2.94
N ALA A 172 1.81 27.48 4.06
CA ALA A 172 3.16 28.02 4.13
C ALA A 172 4.23 27.00 3.76
N PHE A 173 4.01 25.69 4.05
CA PHE A 173 4.88 24.60 3.66
C PHE A 173 4.50 24.01 2.30
N ALA A 174 3.21 23.90 2.02
CA ALA A 174 2.71 23.40 0.76
C ALA A 174 2.98 24.35 -0.42
N GLY A 175 2.98 25.65 -0.17
CA GLY A 175 3.16 26.72 -1.17
C GLY A 175 2.00 26.87 -2.15
N GLN A 176 0.90 26.15 -1.90
CA GLN A 176 -0.34 26.17 -2.67
C GLN A 176 -1.48 25.62 -1.81
N SER A 177 -2.61 26.30 -1.79
CA SER A 177 -3.79 25.85 -1.06
C SER A 177 -4.40 24.61 -1.69
N PHE A 178 -5.14 23.83 -0.91
CA PHE A 178 -5.84 22.66 -1.46
C PHE A 178 -6.93 23.07 -2.48
N ALA A 179 -7.56 24.23 -2.29
CA ALA A 179 -8.57 24.73 -3.23
C ALA A 179 -7.98 25.00 -4.62
N GLU A 180 -6.77 25.57 -4.69
CA GLU A 180 -6.07 25.79 -5.97
C GLU A 180 -5.67 24.48 -6.62
N LYS A 181 -5.18 23.51 -5.85
CA LYS A 181 -4.83 22.17 -6.35
C LYS A 181 -6.05 21.43 -6.87
N LEU A 182 -7.14 21.47 -6.11
CA LEU A 182 -8.40 20.83 -6.50
C LEU A 182 -8.96 21.45 -7.79
N LYS A 183 -8.93 22.78 -7.89
CA LYS A 183 -9.33 23.49 -9.12
C LYS A 183 -8.48 23.05 -10.32
N GLN A 184 -7.15 22.95 -10.15
CA GLN A 184 -6.27 22.52 -11.23
C GLN A 184 -6.62 21.10 -11.69
N VAL A 185 -6.79 20.15 -10.78
CA VAL A 185 -7.16 18.77 -11.11
C VAL A 185 -8.53 18.72 -11.80
N ALA A 186 -9.52 19.45 -11.30
CA ALA A 186 -10.84 19.52 -11.89
C ALA A 186 -10.80 20.11 -13.32
N ASP A 187 -10.05 21.18 -13.55
CA ASP A 187 -9.87 21.78 -14.88
C ASP A 187 -9.19 20.80 -15.85
N ASP A 188 -8.20 20.03 -15.39
CA ASP A 188 -7.52 19.02 -16.20
C ASP A 188 -8.45 17.86 -16.59
N LEU A 189 -9.31 17.40 -15.66
CA LEU A 189 -10.35 16.40 -15.95
C LEU A 189 -11.34 16.90 -17.00
N LYS A 190 -11.83 18.13 -16.84
CA LYS A 190 -12.73 18.77 -17.84
C LYS A 190 -12.11 18.86 -19.23
N ALA A 191 -10.85 19.30 -19.29
CA ALA A 191 -10.13 19.44 -20.55
C ALA A 191 -10.00 18.08 -21.29
N GLN A 192 -9.91 16.99 -20.54
CA GLN A 192 -9.84 15.62 -21.05
C GLN A 192 -11.21 14.96 -21.24
N LYS A 193 -12.31 15.67 -20.96
CA LYS A 193 -13.69 15.14 -21.00
C LYS A 193 -13.87 13.91 -20.09
N ILE A 194 -13.30 13.97 -18.90
CA ILE A 194 -13.42 12.98 -17.85
C ILE A 194 -14.34 13.56 -16.77
N ASP A 195 -15.36 12.82 -16.37
CA ASP A 195 -16.35 13.31 -15.42
C ASP A 195 -15.83 13.28 -13.98
N THR A 196 -15.02 12.26 -13.64
CA THR A 196 -14.53 12.06 -12.28
C THR A 196 -13.22 11.24 -12.27
N ALA A 197 -12.46 11.35 -11.20
CA ALA A 197 -11.27 10.53 -10.94
C ALA A 197 -11.38 9.83 -9.60
N VAL A 198 -10.98 8.55 -9.55
CA VAL A 198 -10.85 7.78 -8.32
C VAL A 198 -9.39 7.77 -7.91
N LEU A 199 -9.09 8.32 -6.73
CA LEU A 199 -7.77 8.31 -6.13
C LEU A 199 -7.68 7.20 -5.08
N THR A 200 -6.69 6.34 -5.24
CA THR A 200 -6.38 5.24 -4.32
C THR A 200 -5.06 5.44 -3.59
N GLN A 201 -4.20 6.31 -4.11
CA GLN A 201 -2.90 6.63 -3.52
C GLN A 201 -3.07 7.63 -2.37
N THR A 202 -2.74 7.20 -1.18
CA THR A 202 -2.91 7.99 0.06
C THR A 202 -2.06 9.25 0.07
N ASP A 203 -0.87 9.22 -0.52
CA ASP A 203 0.02 10.39 -0.63
C ASP A 203 -0.47 11.41 -1.67
N SER A 204 -1.16 10.99 -2.72
CA SER A 204 -1.85 11.87 -3.66
C SER A 204 -3.01 12.62 -2.99
N ILE A 205 -3.82 11.90 -2.21
CA ILE A 205 -4.91 12.50 -1.45
C ILE A 205 -4.38 13.46 -0.37
N ALA A 206 -3.34 13.05 0.36
CA ALA A 206 -2.69 13.88 1.37
C ALA A 206 -2.08 15.16 0.76
N TRP A 207 -1.48 15.07 -0.43
CA TRP A 207 -0.98 16.22 -1.18
C TRP A 207 -2.11 17.12 -1.65
N LEU A 208 -3.14 16.56 -2.26
CA LEU A 208 -4.26 17.32 -2.83
C LEU A 208 -4.97 18.16 -1.77
N LEU A 209 -5.31 17.53 -0.64
CA LEU A 209 -6.12 18.14 0.42
C LEU A 209 -5.29 18.88 1.48
N ASN A 210 -3.97 18.96 1.34
CA ASN A 210 -3.07 19.52 2.37
C ASN A 210 -3.31 18.92 3.76
N ILE A 211 -3.44 17.61 3.83
CA ILE A 211 -3.59 16.86 5.09
C ILE A 211 -2.46 15.86 5.29
N ARG A 212 -2.20 15.51 6.54
CA ARG A 212 -1.25 14.47 6.93
C ARG A 212 -1.88 13.62 8.01
N GLY A 213 -1.30 12.45 8.25
CA GLY A 213 -1.67 11.55 9.33
C GLY A 213 -0.51 10.63 9.68
N ASN A 214 -0.77 9.63 10.49
CA ASN A 214 0.24 8.71 10.98
C ASN A 214 -0.30 7.27 11.02
N ASP A 215 -1.08 6.90 9.99
CA ASP A 215 -1.68 5.57 9.89
C ASP A 215 -0.66 4.50 9.52
N VAL A 216 0.40 4.89 8.82
CA VAL A 216 1.49 4.01 8.38
C VAL A 216 2.80 4.49 9.02
N PRO A 217 3.60 3.60 9.63
CA PRO A 217 4.88 3.97 10.21
C PRO A 217 5.78 4.69 9.19
N PHE A 218 6.45 5.76 9.62
CA PHE A 218 7.39 6.57 8.82
C PHE A 218 6.80 7.24 7.56
N THR A 219 5.49 7.14 7.34
CA THR A 219 4.80 7.70 6.17
C THR A 219 3.68 8.62 6.64
N PRO A 220 3.76 9.95 6.41
CA PRO A 220 2.82 10.91 6.99
C PRO A 220 1.50 10.98 6.20
N VAL A 221 0.82 9.85 6.07
CA VAL A 221 -0.44 9.70 5.32
C VAL A 221 -1.58 9.20 6.19
N VAL A 222 -2.79 9.41 5.70
CA VAL A 222 -4.03 8.84 6.22
C VAL A 222 -4.51 7.80 5.22
N LEU A 223 -4.87 6.61 5.68
CA LEU A 223 -5.49 5.59 4.82
C LEU A 223 -6.92 6.03 4.50
N THR A 224 -7.15 6.33 3.24
CA THR A 224 -8.40 6.88 2.70
C THR A 224 -8.46 6.73 1.19
N PHE A 225 -9.67 6.68 0.63
CA PHE A 225 -9.93 6.81 -0.80
C PHE A 225 -10.60 8.16 -1.10
N ALA A 226 -10.49 8.63 -2.32
CA ALA A 226 -11.21 9.83 -2.73
C ALA A 226 -11.78 9.67 -4.14
N ILE A 227 -12.94 10.28 -4.36
CA ILE A 227 -13.55 10.48 -5.69
C ILE A 227 -13.60 11.99 -5.91
N ILE A 228 -13.04 12.45 -7.02
CA ILE A 228 -12.99 13.88 -7.39
C ILE A 228 -13.83 14.09 -8.63
N ASP A 229 -14.83 14.92 -8.53
CA ASP A 229 -15.64 15.32 -9.68
C ASP A 229 -14.97 16.44 -10.49
N ALA A 230 -15.17 16.45 -11.78
CA ALA A 230 -14.68 17.52 -12.65
C ALA A 230 -15.24 18.92 -12.29
N ASP A 231 -16.33 19.02 -11.56
CA ASP A 231 -16.86 20.29 -11.03
C ASP A 231 -16.16 20.76 -9.74
N GLY A 232 -15.26 19.96 -9.18
CA GLY A 232 -14.45 20.29 -8.00
C GLY A 232 -15.02 19.77 -6.69
N GLY A 233 -16.06 18.93 -6.70
CA GLY A 233 -16.51 18.20 -5.52
C GLY A 233 -15.58 17.03 -5.20
N VAL A 234 -15.44 16.71 -3.92
CA VAL A 234 -14.67 15.55 -3.45
C VAL A 234 -15.49 14.74 -2.46
N ASP A 235 -15.62 13.43 -2.70
CA ASP A 235 -16.02 12.46 -1.70
C ASP A 235 -14.76 11.82 -1.11
N LEU A 236 -14.55 11.99 0.20
CA LEU A 236 -13.41 11.46 0.94
C LEU A 236 -13.88 10.33 1.86
N PHE A 237 -13.43 9.10 1.59
CA PHE A 237 -13.85 7.90 2.32
C PHE A 237 -12.85 7.59 3.42
N MET A 238 -13.19 7.98 4.65
CA MET A 238 -12.29 7.91 5.80
C MET A 238 -13.10 7.70 7.08
N ASP A 239 -12.55 6.92 8.00
CA ASP A 239 -13.11 6.70 9.33
C ASP A 239 -13.33 8.06 10.04
N GLY A 240 -14.57 8.36 10.39
CA GLY A 240 -14.96 9.62 11.04
C GLY A 240 -14.23 9.88 12.36
N ARG A 241 -13.70 8.84 13.02
CA ARG A 241 -12.89 8.98 14.23
C ARG A 241 -11.57 9.73 14.00
N LYS A 242 -11.08 9.79 12.78
CA LYS A 242 -9.84 10.52 12.39
C LYS A 242 -10.06 12.03 12.28
N LEU A 243 -11.29 12.48 12.10
CA LEU A 243 -11.67 13.87 11.90
C LEU A 243 -11.64 14.66 13.21
N SER A 244 -11.44 15.95 13.08
CA SER A 244 -11.64 16.96 14.12
C SER A 244 -12.39 18.15 13.54
N PRO A 245 -13.04 19.00 14.38
CA PRO A 245 -13.72 20.20 13.90
C PRO A 245 -12.81 21.18 13.15
N GLU A 246 -11.50 21.13 13.41
CA GLU A 246 -10.50 21.92 12.69
C GLU A 246 -10.31 21.40 11.26
N ILE A 247 -10.19 20.08 11.09
CA ILE A 247 -10.08 19.42 9.78
C ILE A 247 -11.34 19.62 8.97
N GLU A 248 -12.53 19.48 9.56
CA GLU A 248 -13.81 19.72 8.88
C GLU A 248 -13.91 21.17 8.35
N ARG A 249 -13.45 22.16 9.14
CA ARG A 249 -13.37 23.55 8.68
C ARG A 249 -12.34 23.76 7.58
N HIS A 250 -11.19 23.09 7.64
CA HIS A 250 -10.16 23.12 6.60
C HIS A 250 -10.70 22.58 5.27
N LEU A 251 -11.33 21.42 5.30
CA LEU A 251 -11.89 20.76 4.10
C LEU A 251 -13.10 21.53 3.52
N GLY A 252 -13.85 22.24 4.37
CA GLY A 252 -14.97 23.08 3.97
C GLY A 252 -16.08 22.30 3.26
N SER A 253 -16.88 22.99 2.45
CA SER A 253 -18.03 22.39 1.73
C SER A 253 -17.66 21.67 0.43
N ALA A 254 -16.42 21.81 -0.05
CA ALA A 254 -15.95 21.14 -1.24
C ALA A 254 -15.67 19.63 -1.03
N VAL A 255 -15.43 19.23 0.22
CA VAL A 255 -15.10 17.85 0.57
C VAL A 255 -16.17 17.24 1.48
N ARG A 256 -16.81 16.18 1.01
CA ARG A 256 -17.76 15.38 1.80
C ARG A 256 -17.03 14.18 2.39
N CYS A 257 -16.88 14.14 3.71
CA CYS A 257 -16.34 12.97 4.39
C CYS A 257 -17.44 11.89 4.49
N ARG A 258 -17.10 10.67 4.11
CA ARG A 258 -17.99 9.50 4.08
C ARG A 258 -17.31 8.33 4.78
N GLU A 259 -18.11 7.42 5.34
CA GLU A 259 -17.58 6.19 5.93
C GLU A 259 -16.92 5.31 4.86
N PRO A 260 -15.80 4.62 5.18
CA PRO A 260 -15.06 3.79 4.23
C PRO A 260 -15.92 2.75 3.52
N ASP A 261 -16.86 2.13 4.24
CA ASP A 261 -17.74 1.08 3.72
C ASP A 261 -18.67 1.58 2.59
N SER A 262 -18.90 2.88 2.49
CA SER A 262 -19.69 3.48 1.42
C SER A 262 -18.94 3.68 0.10
N PHE A 263 -17.63 3.40 0.05
CA PHE A 263 -16.83 3.58 -1.16
C PHE A 263 -17.32 2.72 -2.31
N GLY A 264 -17.66 1.46 -2.04
CA GLY A 264 -18.20 0.56 -3.04
C GLY A 264 -19.51 1.07 -3.68
N ASP A 265 -20.44 1.54 -2.86
CA ASP A 265 -21.71 2.09 -3.33
C ASP A 265 -21.51 3.35 -4.16
N ALA A 266 -20.53 4.18 -3.81
CA ALA A 266 -20.17 5.35 -4.58
C ALA A 266 -19.62 4.97 -5.98
N LEU A 267 -18.81 3.94 -6.10
CA LEU A 267 -18.35 3.42 -7.38
C LEU A 267 -19.51 2.87 -8.23
N ASP A 268 -20.47 2.17 -7.62
CA ASP A 268 -21.66 1.68 -8.32
C ASP A 268 -22.54 2.82 -8.82
N GLN A 269 -22.65 3.90 -8.04
CA GLN A 269 -23.37 5.10 -8.46
C GLN A 269 -22.74 5.73 -9.72
N LEU A 270 -21.40 5.85 -9.77
CA LEU A 270 -20.71 6.34 -10.98
C LEU A 270 -21.04 5.51 -12.22
N GLY A 271 -21.17 4.18 -12.05
CA GLY A 271 -21.59 3.28 -13.11
C GLY A 271 -23.03 3.49 -13.53
N THR A 272 -23.96 3.61 -12.60
CA THR A 272 -25.37 3.88 -12.87
C THR A 272 -25.57 5.22 -13.60
N GLU A 273 -24.73 6.19 -13.31
CA GLU A 273 -24.72 7.51 -13.96
C GLU A 273 -23.95 7.50 -15.29
N HIS A 274 -23.38 6.37 -15.70
CA HIS A 274 -22.58 6.21 -16.91
C HIS A 274 -21.39 7.18 -17.02
N LYS A 275 -20.78 7.51 -15.88
CA LYS A 275 -19.63 8.43 -15.81
C LYS A 275 -18.39 7.88 -16.51
N THR A 276 -17.63 8.79 -17.11
CA THR A 276 -16.26 8.51 -17.54
C THR A 276 -15.31 8.72 -16.36
N VAL A 277 -14.69 7.64 -15.89
CA VAL A 277 -13.92 7.62 -14.63
C VAL A 277 -12.43 7.41 -14.91
N ARG A 278 -11.59 8.38 -14.55
CA ARG A 278 -10.13 8.20 -14.53
C ARG A 278 -9.75 7.27 -13.39
N LEU A 279 -8.99 6.23 -13.72
CA LEU A 279 -8.39 5.29 -12.76
C LEU A 279 -6.98 4.94 -13.21
N ASP A 280 -6.02 5.04 -12.29
CA ASP A 280 -4.65 4.61 -12.54
C ASP A 280 -4.53 3.09 -12.35
N PRO A 281 -4.29 2.30 -13.42
CA PRO A 281 -4.24 0.84 -13.33
C PRO A 281 -2.96 0.30 -12.66
N GLU A 282 -1.93 1.12 -12.50
CA GLU A 282 -0.66 0.72 -11.88
C GLU A 282 -0.71 0.84 -10.35
N THR A 283 -1.59 1.70 -9.83
CA THR A 283 -1.66 2.01 -8.40
C THR A 283 -3.00 1.65 -7.76
N ALA A 284 -4.05 1.46 -8.55
CA ALA A 284 -5.35 1.05 -8.02
C ALA A 284 -5.46 -0.47 -7.86
N ALA A 285 -6.15 -0.89 -6.80
CA ALA A 285 -6.56 -2.28 -6.64
C ALA A 285 -7.45 -2.73 -7.80
N ALA A 286 -7.28 -3.97 -8.25
CA ALA A 286 -8.06 -4.54 -9.35
C ALA A 286 -9.57 -4.52 -9.06
N TRP A 287 -9.94 -4.65 -7.78
CA TRP A 287 -11.33 -4.57 -7.31
C TRP A 287 -12.02 -3.28 -7.74
N VAL A 288 -11.34 -2.14 -7.62
CA VAL A 288 -11.92 -0.82 -7.98
C VAL A 288 -12.29 -0.78 -9.46
N GLY A 289 -11.36 -1.15 -10.33
CA GLY A 289 -11.59 -1.16 -11.76
C GLY A 289 -12.63 -2.18 -12.21
N GLN A 290 -12.69 -3.35 -11.55
CA GLN A 290 -13.69 -4.38 -11.81
C GLN A 290 -15.10 -3.88 -11.41
N ARG A 291 -15.23 -3.26 -10.22
CA ARG A 291 -16.52 -2.75 -9.73
C ARG A 291 -17.06 -1.64 -10.62
N LEU A 292 -16.24 -0.67 -11.00
CA LEU A 292 -16.61 0.39 -11.95
C LEU A 292 -17.12 -0.17 -13.28
N LYS A 293 -16.42 -1.14 -13.85
CA LYS A 293 -16.84 -1.78 -15.12
C LYS A 293 -18.14 -2.55 -14.98
N THR A 294 -18.29 -3.30 -13.91
CA THR A 294 -19.48 -4.11 -13.64
C THR A 294 -20.72 -3.25 -13.40
N SER A 295 -20.57 -2.10 -12.76
CA SER A 295 -21.66 -1.13 -12.54
C SER A 295 -22.02 -0.30 -13.80
N GLY A 296 -21.17 -0.30 -14.84
CA GLY A 296 -21.46 0.39 -16.11
C GLY A 296 -20.71 1.69 -16.35
N ALA A 297 -19.70 2.02 -15.52
CA ALA A 297 -18.84 3.18 -15.73
C ALA A 297 -17.89 2.98 -16.93
N ALA A 298 -17.62 4.06 -17.66
CA ALA A 298 -16.59 4.09 -18.68
C ALA A 298 -15.22 4.35 -18.03
N VAL A 299 -14.43 3.29 -17.79
CA VAL A 299 -13.10 3.43 -17.16
C VAL A 299 -12.10 3.97 -18.16
N ASN A 300 -11.61 5.18 -17.89
CA ASN A 300 -10.50 5.83 -18.60
C ASN A 300 -9.20 5.50 -17.84
N ALA A 301 -8.45 4.50 -18.33
CA ALA A 301 -7.17 4.12 -17.76
C ALA A 301 -6.11 5.19 -18.04
N GLY A 302 -5.41 5.61 -17.01
CA GLY A 302 -4.33 6.61 -17.11
C GLY A 302 -3.84 7.04 -15.73
N ASP A 303 -2.75 7.78 -15.71
CA ASP A 303 -2.07 8.20 -14.48
C ASP A 303 -3.00 8.92 -13.50
N ASP A 304 -2.74 8.75 -12.20
CA ASP A 304 -3.32 9.55 -11.13
C ASP A 304 -3.12 11.05 -11.44
N PRO A 305 -4.19 11.87 -11.53
CA PRO A 305 -4.09 13.27 -11.92
C PRO A 305 -3.26 14.13 -10.95
N CYS A 306 -3.00 13.63 -9.73
CA CYS A 306 -2.15 14.29 -8.75
C CYS A 306 -0.65 13.94 -8.92
N GLN A 307 -0.30 12.87 -9.64
CA GLN A 307 1.06 12.35 -9.70
C GLN A 307 2.07 13.39 -10.20
N LEU A 308 1.83 13.94 -11.37
CA LEU A 308 2.75 14.92 -11.96
C LEU A 308 2.74 16.28 -11.23
N PRO A 309 1.59 16.88 -10.87
CA PRO A 309 1.57 18.10 -10.05
C PRO A 309 2.29 17.93 -8.70
N LYS A 310 2.09 16.82 -8.00
CA LYS A 310 2.77 16.49 -6.75
C LYS A 310 4.29 16.35 -6.94
N ALA A 311 4.74 15.79 -8.05
CA ALA A 311 6.16 15.64 -8.37
C ALA A 311 6.86 17.00 -8.61
N ARG A 312 6.15 17.98 -9.14
CA ARG A 312 6.64 19.35 -9.35
C ARG A 312 6.56 20.15 -8.05
N LYS A 313 7.71 20.41 -7.45
CA LYS A 313 7.76 21.09 -6.16
C LYS A 313 7.55 22.59 -6.28
N THR A 314 6.75 23.18 -5.37
CA THR A 314 6.57 24.62 -5.24
C THR A 314 7.84 25.29 -4.70
N ALA A 315 7.94 26.62 -4.81
CA ALA A 315 9.08 27.37 -4.25
C ALA A 315 9.24 27.13 -2.74
N ALA A 316 8.13 27.15 -1.98
CA ALA A 316 8.14 26.90 -0.54
C ALA A 316 8.64 25.48 -0.22
N GLN A 317 8.19 24.46 -0.96
CA GLN A 317 8.68 23.09 -0.81
C GLN A 317 10.17 22.96 -1.13
N LEU A 318 10.66 23.63 -2.20
CA LEU A 318 12.08 23.62 -2.56
C LEU A 318 12.93 24.28 -1.46
N ASP A 319 12.49 25.39 -0.90
CA ASP A 319 13.20 26.07 0.18
C ASP A 319 13.22 25.24 1.46
N GLY A 320 12.10 24.58 1.80
CA GLY A 320 12.03 23.63 2.90
C GLY A 320 12.98 22.45 2.72
N ILE A 321 13.01 21.84 1.53
CA ILE A 321 13.91 20.74 1.17
C ILE A 321 15.38 21.18 1.28
N ARG A 322 15.74 22.35 0.74
CA ARG A 322 17.11 22.88 0.83
C ARG A 322 17.54 23.16 2.28
N ALA A 323 16.62 23.68 3.10
CA ALA A 323 16.87 23.91 4.53
C ALA A 323 17.07 22.57 5.28
N ALA A 324 16.23 21.57 5.03
CA ALA A 324 16.35 20.25 5.60
C ALA A 324 17.68 19.58 5.23
N HIS A 325 18.06 19.63 3.95
CA HIS A 325 19.34 19.06 3.51
C HIS A 325 20.56 19.74 4.11
N ARG A 326 20.52 21.05 4.36
CA ARG A 326 21.61 21.73 5.08
C ARG A 326 21.74 21.26 6.51
N ARG A 327 20.63 21.11 7.23
CA ARG A 327 20.62 20.60 8.62
C ARG A 327 21.10 19.15 8.67
N ASP A 328 20.51 18.29 7.85
CA ASP A 328 20.88 16.86 7.79
C ASP A 328 22.33 16.67 7.33
N GLY A 329 22.79 17.44 6.35
CA GLY A 329 24.19 17.40 5.88
C GLY A 329 25.20 17.75 6.97
N ALA A 330 24.87 18.68 7.87
CA ALA A 330 25.72 18.96 9.02
C ALA A 330 25.78 17.79 10.00
N SER A 331 24.63 17.17 10.31
CA SER A 331 24.55 15.98 11.17
C SER A 331 25.29 14.79 10.56
N LEU A 332 25.10 14.55 9.28
CA LEU A 332 25.76 13.46 8.56
C LEU A 332 27.29 13.67 8.52
N THR A 333 27.77 14.91 8.28
CA THR A 333 29.21 15.21 8.28
C THR A 333 29.83 14.94 9.66
N ARG A 334 29.15 15.33 10.75
CA ARG A 334 29.59 15.03 12.13
C ARG A 334 29.60 13.52 12.38
N PHE A 335 28.60 12.80 11.89
CA PHE A 335 28.52 11.34 11.98
C PHE A 335 29.69 10.65 11.25
N LEU A 336 29.99 11.06 10.02
CA LEU A 336 31.10 10.48 9.26
C LEU A 336 32.45 10.71 9.96
N ALA A 337 32.68 11.91 10.50
CA ALA A 337 33.89 12.19 11.27
C ALA A 337 33.98 11.33 12.56
N TRP A 338 32.87 11.13 13.25
CA TRP A 338 32.81 10.22 14.40
C TRP A 338 33.07 8.77 13.98
N LEU A 339 32.44 8.31 12.90
CA LEU A 339 32.60 6.94 12.43
C LEU A 339 34.05 6.66 12.01
N GLU A 340 34.71 7.59 11.31
CA GLU A 340 36.11 7.49 10.94
C GLU A 340 37.06 7.38 12.14
N ALA A 341 36.74 8.13 13.20
CA ALA A 341 37.54 8.10 14.42
C ALA A 341 37.33 6.81 15.25
N GLU A 342 36.11 6.32 15.36
CA GLU A 342 35.75 5.22 16.26
C GLU A 342 35.83 3.83 15.63
N ALA A 343 35.59 3.71 14.30
CA ALA A 343 35.58 2.42 13.63
C ALA A 343 36.87 1.59 13.79
N PRO A 344 38.08 2.18 13.79
CA PRO A 344 39.31 1.44 14.02
C PRO A 344 39.39 0.80 15.41
N HIS A 345 38.69 1.30 16.42
CA HIS A 345 38.66 0.77 17.78
C HIS A 345 37.77 -0.47 17.93
N GLY A 346 36.93 -0.77 16.94
CA GLY A 346 35.96 -1.85 16.98
C GLY A 346 34.74 -1.54 17.87
N GLY A 347 33.80 -2.48 17.92
CA GLY A 347 32.63 -2.39 18.80
C GLY A 347 31.46 -1.59 18.25
N ILE A 348 31.59 -0.95 17.07
CA ILE A 348 30.46 -0.31 16.39
C ILE A 348 29.62 -1.38 15.68
N THR A 349 28.32 -1.36 15.94
CA THR A 349 27.31 -2.15 15.24
C THR A 349 26.47 -1.24 14.35
N GLU A 350 25.72 -1.82 13.41
CA GLU A 350 24.75 -1.07 12.57
C GLU A 350 23.74 -0.31 13.45
N ALA A 351 23.23 -0.95 14.52
CA ALA A 351 22.30 -0.33 15.46
C ALA A 351 22.93 0.87 16.17
N SER A 352 24.15 0.71 16.77
CA SER A 352 24.82 1.81 17.46
C SER A 352 25.21 2.97 16.52
N ALA A 353 25.50 2.68 15.26
CA ALA A 353 25.76 3.70 14.25
C ALA A 353 24.46 4.47 13.89
N ALA A 354 23.34 3.77 13.74
CA ALA A 354 22.04 4.39 13.50
C ALA A 354 21.62 5.30 14.68
N ASP A 355 21.73 4.81 15.92
CA ASP A 355 21.44 5.58 17.13
C ASP A 355 22.31 6.84 17.24
N LYS A 356 23.60 6.73 16.87
CA LYS A 356 24.52 7.87 16.87
C LYS A 356 24.10 8.94 15.85
N LEU A 357 23.73 8.53 14.64
CA LEU A 357 23.27 9.47 13.61
C LEU A 357 21.95 10.14 14.04
N GLU A 358 21.03 9.37 14.62
CA GLU A 358 19.78 9.94 15.15
C GLU A 358 20.04 10.96 16.27
N SER A 359 20.93 10.66 17.20
CA SER A 359 21.34 11.60 18.25
C SER A 359 21.86 12.92 17.66
N LEU A 360 22.75 12.86 16.65
CA LEU A 360 23.30 14.04 15.99
C LEU A 360 22.25 14.86 15.21
N ARG A 361 21.21 14.21 14.70
CA ARG A 361 20.07 14.86 14.08
C ARG A 361 19.22 15.59 15.13
N ARG A 362 18.92 14.95 16.25
CA ARG A 362 18.18 15.56 17.37
C ARG A 362 18.89 16.77 17.95
N ASP A 363 20.23 16.74 18.04
CA ASP A 363 21.05 17.87 18.53
C ASP A 363 21.07 19.08 17.56
N ASN A 364 20.57 18.90 16.35
CA ASN A 364 20.64 19.91 15.28
C ASN A 364 19.26 20.47 14.88
N ASP A 365 18.22 20.08 15.62
CA ASP A 365 16.85 20.57 15.41
C ASP A 365 16.56 21.91 16.14
#